data_374cbc52bff3696ba839ab7c93f727ce
#
_entry.id   374cbc52bff3696ba839ab7c93f727ce
#
_cell.length_a   1.000
_cell.length_b   1.000
_cell.length_c   1.000
_cell.angle_alpha   90.00
_cell.angle_beta   90.00
_cell.angle_gamma   90.00
#
_symmetry.space_group_name_H-M   'P 1'
#
loop_
_entity.id
_entity.type
_entity.pdbx_description
1 polymer ?
#
loop_
_entity_poly.entity_id
_entity_poly.type
_entity_poly.pdbx_seq_one_letter_code
_entity_poly.pdbx_strand_id
1 'polypeptide(L)'
;LAGSENTGKNKGKAGAVMKEIVILSGKGGVGKSSLTAALAHLLTENGTRLTLADTDVDAPNLHIVLGAKFDRSRAVAASDKAIIDYEKCSRCMRCVEACAFDSIIGDNEPIIISYSCEGCGVCALVCPEEAVSVHPMENGKINFVTSGAVRVVAGELGIGESSSGRLVDIVKREARQEASLNGSDLLLTDGPPGIGCPVIAALKGSDYAILVSEPTPSALSDLQRITEVVRGFNIPAGAVLNRNDMDEKSARITRDWLIRNEVPLLGEIPYDPCLPRALARGALAVNMYPDAPSSLAIKELYKTVEGLLD
;
A
#
# COMPACT_ATOMS: atom_id res chain seq x y z
N LEU A 1 -47.55 -4.32 34.95
CA LEU A 1 -47.73 -3.88 33.58
C LEU A 1 -46.36 -3.92 32.92
N ALA A 2 -46.24 -4.77 31.91
CA ALA A 2 -45.02 -5.30 31.31
C ALA A 2 -44.20 -4.21 30.56
N GLY A 3 -42.90 -4.09 30.92
CA GLY A 3 -41.89 -3.43 30.11
C GLY A 3 -41.19 -4.48 29.24
N SER A 4 -41.33 -4.38 27.94
CA SER A 4 -40.66 -5.22 26.96
C SER A 4 -39.19 -4.81 26.83
N GLU A 5 -38.27 -5.60 27.36
CA GLU A 5 -36.84 -5.51 27.10
C GLU A 5 -36.57 -5.99 25.68
N ASN A 6 -36.17 -5.06 24.85
CA ASN A 6 -35.67 -5.33 23.48
C ASN A 6 -34.18 -5.70 23.56
N THR A 7 -33.88 -6.96 23.84
CA THR A 7 -32.53 -7.51 23.79
C THR A 7 -32.15 -7.76 22.32
N GLY A 8 -31.58 -6.75 21.67
CA GLY A 8 -30.90 -6.89 20.39
C GLY A 8 -29.76 -7.92 20.51
N LYS A 9 -29.99 -9.12 20.02
CA LYS A 9 -29.02 -10.20 19.96
C LYS A 9 -27.89 -9.81 18.97
N ASN A 10 -26.84 -9.22 19.51
CA ASN A 10 -25.56 -9.10 18.82
C ASN A 10 -24.97 -10.52 18.73
N LYS A 11 -25.27 -11.25 17.65
CA LYS A 11 -24.63 -12.52 17.33
C LYS A 11 -23.23 -12.21 16.83
N GLY A 12 -22.26 -12.05 17.74
CA GLY A 12 -20.87 -12.10 17.39
C GLY A 12 -20.57 -13.41 16.63
N LYS A 13 -20.19 -13.32 15.36
CA LYS A 13 -19.66 -14.43 14.58
C LYS A 13 -18.31 -14.81 15.23
N ALA A 14 -18.33 -15.75 16.18
CA ALA A 14 -17.11 -16.34 16.70
C ALA A 14 -16.49 -17.20 15.60
N GLY A 15 -15.26 -16.85 15.14
CA GLY A 15 -14.43 -17.72 14.31
C GLY A 15 -14.33 -17.37 12.82
N ALA A 16 -14.80 -16.22 12.34
CA ALA A 16 -14.50 -15.79 10.97
C ALA A 16 -13.00 -15.41 10.86
N VAL A 17 -12.29 -16.03 9.93
CA VAL A 17 -10.91 -15.62 9.60
C VAL A 17 -10.97 -14.22 8.97
N MET A 18 -10.13 -13.30 9.46
CA MET A 18 -10.01 -11.95 8.90
C MET A 18 -9.61 -12.05 7.43
N LYS A 19 -10.34 -11.37 6.56
CA LYS A 19 -10.00 -11.25 5.14
C LYS A 19 -8.95 -10.16 4.94
N GLU A 20 -8.06 -10.36 3.97
CA GLU A 20 -7.08 -9.35 3.55
C GLU A 20 -7.30 -8.96 2.09
N ILE A 21 -7.68 -7.72 1.82
CA ILE A 21 -7.82 -7.18 0.47
C ILE A 21 -6.75 -6.12 0.25
N VAL A 22 -6.05 -6.20 -0.88
CA VAL A 22 -5.07 -5.19 -1.29
C VAL A 22 -5.57 -4.42 -2.52
N ILE A 23 -5.46 -3.09 -2.47
CA ILE A 23 -5.76 -2.21 -3.61
C ILE A 23 -4.44 -1.78 -4.23
N LEU A 24 -4.27 -2.05 -5.52
CA LEU A 24 -3.03 -1.83 -6.26
C LEU A 24 -3.28 -1.04 -7.55
N SER A 25 -2.23 -0.46 -8.09
CA SER A 25 -2.25 0.16 -9.42
C SER A 25 -0.87 0.05 -10.08
N GLY A 26 -0.85 -0.09 -11.39
CA GLY A 26 0.40 -0.14 -12.14
C GLY A 26 1.16 1.19 -12.13
N LYS A 27 0.49 2.34 -11.91
CA LYS A 27 1.10 3.67 -11.78
C LYS A 27 0.49 4.50 -10.65
N GLY A 28 1.19 5.56 -10.23
CA GLY A 28 0.70 6.54 -9.28
C GLY A 28 -0.40 7.45 -9.86
N GLY A 29 -1.21 8.07 -8.99
CA GLY A 29 -2.17 9.10 -9.37
C GLY A 29 -3.49 8.63 -9.98
N VAL A 30 -3.75 7.33 -10.11
CA VAL A 30 -5.01 6.78 -10.65
C VAL A 30 -6.18 6.81 -9.66
N GLY A 31 -6.00 7.35 -8.44
CA GLY A 31 -7.06 7.49 -7.44
C GLY A 31 -7.18 6.34 -6.44
N LYS A 32 -6.19 5.48 -6.33
CA LYS A 32 -6.14 4.31 -5.44
C LYS A 32 -6.46 4.67 -3.98
N SER A 33 -5.69 5.56 -3.35
CA SER A 33 -5.87 5.93 -1.93
C SER A 33 -7.22 6.61 -1.65
N SER A 34 -7.73 7.42 -2.59
CA SER A 34 -9.06 8.02 -2.47
C SER A 34 -10.17 6.95 -2.50
N LEU A 35 -10.01 5.94 -3.37
CA LEU A 35 -10.91 4.80 -3.43
C LEU A 35 -10.83 3.95 -2.16
N THR A 36 -9.61 3.66 -1.69
CA THR A 36 -9.37 2.91 -0.45
C THR A 36 -10.07 3.57 0.73
N ALA A 37 -9.89 4.89 0.90
CA ALA A 37 -10.52 5.65 1.98
C ALA A 37 -12.05 5.67 1.88
N ALA A 38 -12.60 5.83 0.67
CA ALA A 38 -14.04 5.84 0.45
C ALA A 38 -14.67 4.46 0.72
N LEU A 39 -14.05 3.38 0.27
CA LEU A 39 -14.49 2.00 0.56
C LEU A 39 -14.40 1.70 2.05
N ALA A 40 -13.30 2.07 2.71
CA ALA A 40 -13.13 1.89 4.14
C ALA A 40 -14.23 2.58 4.95
N HIS A 41 -14.57 3.82 4.56
CA HIS A 41 -15.66 4.58 5.20
C HIS A 41 -17.00 3.87 5.04
N LEU A 42 -17.39 3.51 3.81
CA LEU A 42 -18.67 2.85 3.54
C LEU A 42 -18.76 1.48 4.23
N LEU A 43 -17.69 0.67 4.22
CA LEU A 43 -17.65 -0.61 4.93
C LEU A 43 -17.84 -0.43 6.43
N THR A 44 -17.19 0.58 7.02
CA THR A 44 -17.31 0.87 8.46
C THR A 44 -18.71 1.38 8.84
N GLU A 45 -19.31 2.25 8.03
CA GLU A 45 -20.69 2.73 8.24
C GLU A 45 -21.70 1.57 8.20
N ASN A 46 -21.43 0.53 7.43
CA ASN A 46 -22.28 -0.66 7.34
C ASN A 46 -21.88 -1.79 8.32
N GLY A 47 -21.04 -1.46 9.30
CA GLY A 47 -20.77 -2.34 10.45
C GLY A 47 -19.56 -3.26 10.29
N THR A 48 -18.79 -3.20 9.20
CA THR A 48 -17.54 -3.95 9.05
C THR A 48 -16.47 -3.35 9.95
N ARG A 49 -15.88 -4.16 10.82
CA ARG A 49 -14.71 -3.75 11.59
C ARG A 49 -13.48 -3.92 10.72
N LEU A 50 -12.81 -2.85 10.41
CA LEU A 50 -11.64 -2.89 9.53
C LEU A 50 -10.42 -2.16 10.08
N THR A 51 -9.26 -2.64 9.68
CA THR A 51 -7.98 -1.95 9.82
C THR A 51 -7.46 -1.63 8.43
N LEU A 52 -6.88 -0.44 8.27
CA LEU A 52 -6.20 -0.02 7.04
C LEU A 52 -4.69 -0.16 7.18
N ALA A 53 -4.03 -0.58 6.10
CA ALA A 53 -2.59 -0.49 5.95
C ALA A 53 -2.26 0.46 4.79
N ASP A 54 -1.55 1.55 5.07
CA ASP A 54 -0.96 2.40 4.03
C ASP A 54 0.47 1.94 3.78
N THR A 55 0.66 1.26 2.66
CA THR A 55 1.94 0.67 2.26
C THR A 55 2.61 1.42 1.10
N ASP A 56 2.08 2.59 0.71
CA ASP A 56 2.76 3.54 -0.16
C ASP A 56 3.76 4.35 0.68
N VAL A 57 4.84 3.67 1.09
CA VAL A 57 5.80 4.17 2.08
C VAL A 57 6.63 5.36 1.62
N ASP A 58 6.67 5.63 0.31
CA ASP A 58 7.35 6.80 -0.26
C ASP A 58 6.51 8.07 -0.13
N ALA A 59 5.17 7.93 -0.18
CA ALA A 59 4.23 9.04 -0.12
C ALA A 59 2.92 8.65 0.61
N PRO A 60 2.98 8.26 1.90
CA PRO A 60 1.80 7.85 2.64
C PRO A 60 0.82 9.01 2.74
N ASN A 61 -0.38 8.83 2.22
CA ASN A 61 -1.36 9.90 2.11
C ASN A 61 -2.75 9.54 2.65
N LEU A 62 -2.97 8.28 3.03
CA LEU A 62 -4.28 7.80 3.46
C LEU A 62 -4.80 8.56 4.70
N HIS A 63 -3.92 8.92 5.65
CA HIS A 63 -4.26 9.75 6.80
C HIS A 63 -4.77 11.15 6.40
N ILE A 64 -4.17 11.74 5.35
CA ILE A 64 -4.60 13.06 4.81
C ILE A 64 -5.98 12.94 4.19
N VAL A 65 -6.21 11.89 3.38
CA VAL A 65 -7.50 11.62 2.73
C VAL A 65 -8.62 11.41 3.77
N LEU A 66 -8.29 10.80 4.91
CA LEU A 66 -9.21 10.57 6.03
C LEU A 66 -9.35 11.79 6.96
N GLY A 67 -8.63 12.89 6.70
CA GLY A 67 -8.64 14.08 7.56
C GLY A 67 -8.10 13.84 8.97
N ALA A 68 -7.23 12.84 9.15
CA ALA A 68 -6.73 12.39 10.43
C ALA A 68 -5.25 12.75 10.64
N LYS A 69 -4.82 12.75 11.91
CA LYS A 69 -3.42 12.97 12.30
C LYS A 69 -2.86 11.70 12.94
N PHE A 70 -1.54 11.61 12.95
CA PHE A 70 -0.86 10.51 13.62
C PHE A 70 -1.05 10.58 15.14
N ASP A 71 -1.47 9.48 15.77
CA ASP A 71 -1.61 9.32 17.22
C ASP A 71 -0.27 8.98 17.86
N ARG A 72 0.48 8.08 17.22
CA ARG A 72 1.81 7.63 17.63
C ARG A 72 2.66 7.28 16.42
N SER A 73 3.99 7.41 16.60
CA SER A 73 4.98 7.02 15.58
C SER A 73 6.11 6.25 16.23
N ARG A 74 6.71 5.32 15.50
CA ARG A 74 7.85 4.53 15.94
C ARG A 74 8.87 4.38 14.81
N ALA A 75 10.15 4.66 15.09
CA ALA A 75 11.24 4.39 14.15
C ALA A 75 11.42 2.89 13.95
N VAL A 76 11.79 2.50 12.73
CA VAL A 76 12.05 1.11 12.35
C VAL A 76 13.22 1.00 11.39
N ALA A 77 13.95 -0.10 11.47
CA ALA A 77 15.01 -0.40 10.53
C ALA A 77 14.40 -0.93 9.22
N ALA A 78 14.30 -0.06 8.23
CA ALA A 78 13.74 -0.39 6.93
C ALA A 78 14.78 -0.93 5.94
N SER A 79 16.08 -0.72 6.17
CA SER A 79 17.18 -1.26 5.38
C SER A 79 18.40 -1.58 6.26
N ASP A 80 19.35 -2.28 5.68
CA ASP A 80 20.68 -2.46 6.27
C ASP A 80 21.65 -1.58 5.48
N LYS A 81 22.72 -1.08 6.16
CA LYS A 81 23.75 -0.25 5.54
C LYS A 81 25.14 -0.74 5.98
N ALA A 82 26.10 -0.66 5.08
CA ALA A 82 27.47 -0.96 5.40
C ALA A 82 28.13 0.21 6.16
N ILE A 83 29.03 -0.11 7.07
CA ILE A 83 29.84 0.84 7.86
C ILE A 83 31.29 0.36 7.80
N ILE A 84 32.24 1.29 7.68
CA ILE A 84 33.68 1.02 7.70
C ILE A 84 34.25 1.44 9.05
N ASP A 85 34.97 0.52 9.69
CA ASP A 85 35.85 0.78 10.81
C ASP A 85 37.20 1.23 10.26
N TYR A 86 37.46 2.54 10.27
CA TYR A 86 38.68 3.12 9.71
C TYR A 86 39.92 2.82 10.54
N GLU A 87 39.78 2.37 11.77
CA GLU A 87 40.95 1.94 12.59
C GLU A 87 41.50 0.60 12.12
N LYS A 88 40.64 -0.28 11.57
CA LYS A 88 41.02 -1.56 10.98
C LYS A 88 41.29 -1.47 9.47
N CYS A 89 40.82 -0.45 8.80
CA CYS A 89 40.86 -0.36 7.34
C CYS A 89 42.28 -0.15 6.80
N SER A 90 42.82 -1.13 6.06
CA SER A 90 44.11 -1.02 5.36
C SER A 90 44.07 -0.18 4.09
N ARG A 91 42.90 0.38 3.72
CA ARG A 91 42.67 1.18 2.49
C ARG A 91 43.01 0.42 1.20
N CYS A 92 42.77 -0.87 1.17
CA CYS A 92 43.10 -1.75 0.02
C CYS A 92 42.13 -1.58 -1.17
N MET A 93 41.07 -0.78 -1.05
CA MET A 93 40.05 -0.40 -2.05
C MET A 93 39.21 -1.57 -2.62
N ARG A 94 39.37 -2.82 -2.17
CA ARG A 94 38.62 -3.98 -2.65
C ARG A 94 37.09 -3.82 -2.50
N CYS A 95 36.64 -3.13 -1.44
CA CYS A 95 35.21 -2.87 -1.22
C CYS A 95 34.63 -1.89 -2.26
N VAL A 96 35.44 -0.96 -2.78
CA VAL A 96 35.04 -0.06 -3.88
C VAL A 96 34.85 -0.85 -5.16
N GLU A 97 35.84 -1.68 -5.55
CA GLU A 97 35.79 -2.50 -6.76
C GLU A 97 34.64 -3.52 -6.73
N ALA A 98 34.27 -4.03 -5.55
CA ALA A 98 33.25 -5.06 -5.37
C ALA A 98 31.82 -4.49 -5.26
N CYS A 99 31.64 -3.17 -5.14
CA CYS A 99 30.32 -2.56 -4.97
C CYS A 99 29.55 -2.50 -6.27
N ALA A 100 28.57 -3.38 -6.45
CA ALA A 100 27.72 -3.42 -7.63
C ALA A 100 26.74 -2.23 -7.75
N PHE A 101 26.64 -1.40 -6.70
CA PHE A 101 25.74 -0.25 -6.63
C PHE A 101 26.50 1.08 -6.69
N ASP A 102 27.79 1.08 -6.93
CA ASP A 102 28.66 2.26 -6.91
C ASP A 102 28.49 3.11 -5.63
N SER A 103 28.13 2.45 -4.53
CA SER A 103 27.83 3.09 -3.25
C SER A 103 29.07 3.29 -2.39
N ILE A 104 30.22 2.81 -2.80
CA ILE A 104 31.51 3.01 -2.14
C ILE A 104 32.43 3.69 -3.13
N ILE A 105 32.89 4.87 -2.80
CA ILE A 105 33.74 5.72 -3.66
C ILE A 105 35.06 6.06 -2.95
N GLY A 106 36.02 6.55 -3.69
CA GLY A 106 37.30 7.04 -3.20
C GLY A 106 38.48 6.44 -3.94
N ASP A 107 39.60 7.17 -3.95
CA ASP A 107 40.85 6.73 -4.62
C ASP A 107 41.88 6.20 -3.62
N ASN A 108 41.92 6.79 -2.44
CA ASN A 108 42.91 6.43 -1.39
C ASN A 108 42.27 5.96 -0.10
N GLU A 109 41.01 6.27 0.11
CA GLU A 109 40.20 5.87 1.27
C GLU A 109 38.75 5.59 0.84
N PRO A 110 38.18 4.42 1.13
CA PRO A 110 36.83 4.09 0.74
C PRO A 110 35.83 4.87 1.59
N ILE A 111 34.84 5.50 0.95
CA ILE A 111 33.75 6.25 1.60
C ILE A 111 32.41 5.65 1.15
N ILE A 112 31.57 5.26 2.10
CA ILE A 112 30.23 4.73 1.80
C ILE A 112 29.22 5.87 1.64
N ILE A 113 28.54 5.89 0.51
CA ILE A 113 27.37 6.74 0.26
C ILE A 113 26.14 6.00 0.78
N SER A 114 25.69 6.32 1.98
CA SER A 114 24.62 5.59 2.67
C SER A 114 23.33 5.53 1.87
N TYR A 115 22.95 6.58 1.13
CA TYR A 115 21.70 6.64 0.36
C TYR A 115 21.64 5.61 -0.78
N SER A 116 22.77 5.30 -1.42
CA SER A 116 22.85 4.32 -2.50
C SER A 116 23.24 2.92 -2.02
N CYS A 117 23.61 2.75 -0.76
CA CYS A 117 24.00 1.45 -0.20
C CYS A 117 22.76 0.56 -0.01
N GLU A 118 22.76 -0.61 -0.66
CA GLU A 118 21.69 -1.61 -0.57
C GLU A 118 21.90 -2.65 0.58
N GLY A 119 22.97 -2.49 1.38
CA GLY A 119 23.24 -3.39 2.52
C GLY A 119 23.50 -4.85 2.12
N CYS A 120 23.90 -5.12 0.88
CA CYS A 120 24.06 -6.48 0.35
C CYS A 120 25.20 -7.29 1.00
N GLY A 121 26.13 -6.64 1.71
CA GLY A 121 27.20 -7.28 2.45
C GLY A 121 28.43 -7.70 1.64
N VAL A 122 28.46 -7.55 0.31
CA VAL A 122 29.60 -7.95 -0.54
C VAL A 122 30.89 -7.28 -0.08
N CYS A 123 30.84 -5.98 0.26
CA CYS A 123 32.00 -5.23 0.76
C CYS A 123 32.58 -5.80 2.06
N ALA A 124 31.74 -6.36 2.92
CA ALA A 124 32.19 -7.05 4.14
C ALA A 124 32.87 -8.39 3.80
N LEU A 125 32.33 -9.14 2.84
CA LEU A 125 32.89 -10.44 2.41
C LEU A 125 34.27 -10.32 1.77
N VAL A 126 34.56 -9.23 1.04
CA VAL A 126 35.84 -9.03 0.33
C VAL A 126 36.88 -8.31 1.18
N CYS A 127 36.52 -7.85 2.38
CA CYS A 127 37.41 -7.08 3.25
C CYS A 127 38.40 -8.01 3.98
N PRO A 128 39.73 -7.95 3.69
CA PRO A 128 40.69 -8.83 4.31
C PRO A 128 40.93 -8.52 5.79
N GLU A 129 40.64 -7.29 6.23
CA GLU A 129 40.83 -6.80 7.58
C GLU A 129 39.56 -6.87 8.44
N GLU A 130 38.45 -7.42 7.87
CA GLU A 130 37.12 -7.42 8.53
C GLU A 130 36.71 -6.04 9.03
N ALA A 131 37.16 -4.99 8.32
CA ALA A 131 36.88 -3.59 8.64
C ALA A 131 35.48 -3.12 8.23
N VAL A 132 34.75 -3.89 7.42
CA VAL A 132 33.42 -3.54 6.95
C VAL A 132 32.39 -4.43 7.63
N SER A 133 31.35 -3.81 8.19
CA SER A 133 30.21 -4.49 8.80
C SER A 133 28.89 -3.94 8.25
N VAL A 134 27.83 -4.73 8.31
CA VAL A 134 26.49 -4.32 7.85
C VAL A 134 25.53 -4.31 9.03
N HIS A 135 24.84 -3.20 9.21
CA HIS A 135 23.95 -2.97 10.34
C HIS A 135 22.57 -2.51 9.90
N PRO A 136 21.49 -2.91 10.63
CA PRO A 136 20.17 -2.33 10.47
C PRO A 136 20.20 -0.82 10.70
N MET A 137 19.56 -0.06 9.80
CA MET A 137 19.48 1.41 9.89
C MET A 137 18.03 1.84 10.12
N GLU A 138 17.80 2.63 11.17
CA GLU A 138 16.49 3.23 11.46
C GLU A 138 16.21 4.38 10.47
N ASN A 139 15.78 4.02 9.27
CA ASN A 139 15.50 4.93 8.17
C ASN A 139 14.03 4.87 7.70
N GLY A 140 13.17 4.30 8.49
CA GLY A 140 11.72 4.28 8.29
C GLY A 140 10.97 4.56 9.59
N LYS A 141 9.67 4.85 9.46
CA LYS A 141 8.73 5.03 10.56
C LYS A 141 7.47 4.22 10.33
N ILE A 142 6.86 3.76 11.40
CA ILE A 142 5.49 3.27 11.42
C ILE A 142 4.64 4.29 12.18
N ASN A 143 3.62 4.78 11.51
CA ASN A 143 2.67 5.75 12.04
C ASN A 143 1.33 5.07 12.27
N PHE A 144 0.68 5.38 13.38
CA PHE A 144 -0.62 4.84 13.75
C PHE A 144 -1.63 5.98 13.82
N VAL A 145 -2.82 5.75 13.28
CA VAL A 145 -3.90 6.72 13.20
C VAL A 145 -5.20 6.07 13.63
N THR A 146 -5.98 6.81 14.40
CA THR A 146 -7.37 6.48 14.70
C THR A 146 -8.27 7.52 14.05
N SER A 147 -9.13 7.09 13.12
CA SER A 147 -10.13 7.95 12.50
C SER A 147 -11.52 7.34 12.73
N GLY A 148 -12.22 7.81 13.75
CA GLY A 148 -13.48 7.21 14.18
C GLY A 148 -13.29 5.74 14.58
N ALA A 149 -14.00 4.83 13.91
CA ALA A 149 -13.88 3.38 14.10
C ALA A 149 -12.73 2.75 13.29
N VAL A 150 -12.10 3.50 12.38
CA VAL A 150 -11.04 3.01 11.50
C VAL A 150 -9.68 3.13 12.18
N ARG A 151 -8.91 2.05 12.16
CA ARG A 151 -7.49 2.02 12.54
C ARG A 151 -6.64 2.03 11.29
N VAL A 152 -5.61 2.86 11.26
CA VAL A 152 -4.68 2.94 10.12
C VAL A 152 -3.26 2.72 10.63
N VAL A 153 -2.52 1.86 9.94
CA VAL A 153 -1.08 1.68 10.12
C VAL A 153 -0.42 2.11 8.82
N ALA A 154 0.42 3.14 8.88
CA ALA A 154 1.09 3.70 7.71
C ALA A 154 2.60 3.60 7.85
N GLY A 155 3.28 3.23 6.77
CA GLY A 155 4.74 3.30 6.68
C GLY A 155 5.18 4.63 6.08
N GLU A 156 6.31 5.15 6.56
CA GLU A 156 6.95 6.34 6.00
C GLU A 156 8.45 6.11 5.92
N LEU A 157 8.99 6.23 4.72
CA LEU A 157 10.43 6.09 4.48
C LEU A 157 11.15 7.41 4.75
N GLY A 158 12.37 7.34 5.23
CA GLY A 158 13.23 8.50 5.42
C GLY A 158 13.54 9.21 4.10
N ILE A 159 13.73 10.53 4.14
CA ILE A 159 14.03 11.33 2.94
C ILE A 159 15.34 10.83 2.31
N GLY A 160 15.30 10.58 1.00
CA GLY A 160 16.46 10.12 0.23
C GLY A 160 16.73 8.62 0.31
N GLU A 161 15.94 7.86 1.05
CA GLU A 161 16.02 6.40 1.09
C GLU A 161 15.26 5.78 -0.09
N SER A 162 15.71 4.61 -0.53
CA SER A 162 15.02 3.85 -1.57
C SER A 162 13.87 3.03 -1.00
N SER A 163 12.77 2.95 -1.75
CA SER A 163 11.59 2.17 -1.38
C SER A 163 11.97 0.70 -1.19
N SER A 164 11.78 0.18 0.00
CA SER A 164 12.10 -1.21 0.32
C SER A 164 10.84 -2.03 0.61
N GLY A 165 10.75 -3.22 0.00
CA GLY A 165 9.72 -4.19 0.35
C GLY A 165 9.74 -4.56 1.85
N ARG A 166 10.89 -4.40 2.53
CA ARG A 166 11.05 -4.66 3.96
C ARG A 166 10.17 -3.74 4.82
N LEU A 167 10.11 -2.43 4.51
CA LEU A 167 9.22 -1.52 5.24
C LEU A 167 7.75 -1.87 5.03
N VAL A 168 7.36 -2.23 3.79
CA VAL A 168 6.00 -2.70 3.48
C VAL A 168 5.65 -3.97 4.27
N ASP A 169 6.56 -4.95 4.32
CA ASP A 169 6.37 -6.17 5.14
C ASP A 169 6.18 -5.82 6.63
N ILE A 170 6.95 -4.84 7.17
CA ILE A 170 6.81 -4.38 8.55
C ILE A 170 5.43 -3.75 8.75
N VAL A 171 5.00 -2.84 7.87
CA VAL A 171 3.67 -2.20 7.94
C VAL A 171 2.55 -3.24 7.94
N LYS A 172 2.59 -4.21 7.02
CA LYS A 172 1.57 -5.27 6.96
C LYS A 172 1.54 -6.12 8.22
N ARG A 173 2.70 -6.47 8.78
CA ARG A 173 2.76 -7.22 10.03
C ARG A 173 2.14 -6.44 11.20
N GLU A 174 2.47 -5.16 11.34
CA GLU A 174 1.90 -4.28 12.37
C GLU A 174 0.39 -4.10 12.17
N ALA A 175 -0.05 -3.93 10.90
CA ALA A 175 -1.47 -3.80 10.58
C ALA A 175 -2.27 -5.08 10.90
N ARG A 176 -1.71 -6.27 10.65
CA ARG A 176 -2.31 -7.55 11.08
C ARG A 176 -2.42 -7.65 12.60
N GLN A 177 -1.40 -7.20 13.32
CA GLN A 177 -1.40 -7.19 14.78
C GLN A 177 -2.47 -6.23 15.31
N GLU A 178 -2.54 -5.00 14.80
CA GLU A 178 -3.59 -4.04 15.17
C GLU A 178 -4.98 -4.56 14.81
N ALA A 179 -5.16 -5.18 13.65
CA ALA A 179 -6.42 -5.79 13.23
C ALA A 179 -6.86 -6.92 14.18
N SER A 180 -5.93 -7.78 14.58
CA SER A 180 -6.21 -8.83 15.56
C SER A 180 -6.62 -8.28 16.92
N LEU A 181 -5.91 -7.26 17.42
CA LEU A 181 -6.19 -6.61 18.70
C LEU A 181 -7.57 -5.93 18.71
N ASN A 182 -7.98 -5.35 17.58
CA ASN A 182 -9.26 -4.67 17.43
C ASN A 182 -10.41 -5.59 16.98
N GLY A 183 -10.11 -6.87 16.73
CA GLY A 183 -11.09 -7.84 16.21
C GLY A 183 -11.64 -7.43 14.84
N SER A 184 -10.78 -6.94 13.95
CA SER A 184 -11.18 -6.54 12.60
C SER A 184 -11.62 -7.75 11.77
N ASP A 185 -12.66 -7.55 10.97
CA ASP A 185 -13.17 -8.55 10.03
C ASP A 185 -12.39 -8.45 8.69
N LEU A 186 -11.82 -7.27 8.41
CA LEU A 186 -11.08 -6.95 7.19
C LEU A 186 -9.79 -6.18 7.49
N LEU A 187 -8.70 -6.59 6.83
CA LEU A 187 -7.51 -5.76 6.62
C LEU A 187 -7.54 -5.27 5.17
N LEU A 188 -7.73 -3.97 4.98
CA LEU A 188 -7.70 -3.33 3.66
C LEU A 188 -6.38 -2.59 3.49
N THR A 189 -5.59 -3.00 2.49
CA THR A 189 -4.26 -2.45 2.22
C THR A 189 -4.30 -1.49 1.03
N ASP A 190 -3.93 -0.23 1.25
CA ASP A 190 -3.57 0.70 0.17
C ASP A 190 -2.13 0.41 -0.23
N GLY A 191 -1.96 -0.27 -1.37
CA GLY A 191 -0.68 -0.74 -1.84
C GLY A 191 0.12 0.35 -2.56
N PRO A 192 1.44 0.19 -2.73
CA PRO A 192 2.25 1.10 -3.55
C PRO A 192 1.92 0.95 -5.03
N PRO A 193 2.21 1.98 -5.85
CA PRO A 193 2.10 1.88 -7.29
C PRO A 193 3.25 1.05 -7.90
N GLY A 194 3.04 0.56 -9.12
CA GLY A 194 4.08 -0.15 -9.88
C GLY A 194 4.02 -1.67 -9.76
N ILE A 195 5.16 -2.32 -9.94
CA ILE A 195 5.29 -3.80 -10.00
C ILE A 195 6.52 -4.32 -9.25
N GLY A 196 7.23 -3.46 -8.54
CA GLY A 196 8.49 -3.79 -7.85
C GLY A 196 8.31 -4.50 -6.51
N CYS A 197 9.43 -4.66 -5.78
CA CYS A 197 9.46 -5.33 -4.48
C CYS A 197 8.40 -4.83 -3.47
N PRO A 198 8.10 -3.52 -3.38
CA PRO A 198 7.05 -3.04 -2.47
C PRO A 198 5.66 -3.60 -2.80
N VAL A 199 5.31 -3.71 -4.10
CA VAL A 199 4.04 -4.30 -4.55
C VAL A 199 3.98 -5.78 -4.19
N ILE A 200 5.07 -6.52 -4.40
CA ILE A 200 5.18 -7.93 -4.02
C ILE A 200 4.97 -8.11 -2.50
N ALA A 201 5.60 -7.25 -1.70
CA ALA A 201 5.41 -7.25 -0.26
C ALA A 201 3.97 -6.93 0.15
N ALA A 202 3.32 -5.96 -0.51
CA ALA A 202 1.92 -5.62 -0.27
C ALA A 202 0.95 -6.75 -0.64
N LEU A 203 1.22 -7.50 -1.72
CA LEU A 203 0.42 -8.67 -2.15
C LEU A 203 0.49 -9.84 -1.17
N LYS A 204 1.61 -10.02 -0.50
CA LYS A 204 1.88 -11.19 0.33
C LYS A 204 0.84 -11.39 1.43
N GLY A 205 0.15 -12.55 1.38
CA GLY A 205 -0.88 -12.93 2.35
C GLY A 205 -2.24 -12.25 2.12
N SER A 206 -2.46 -11.57 0.99
CA SER A 206 -3.77 -11.05 0.63
C SER A 206 -4.65 -12.14 0.01
N ASP A 207 -5.94 -12.11 0.33
CA ASP A 207 -6.94 -13.03 -0.20
C ASP A 207 -7.50 -12.56 -1.56
N TYR A 208 -7.45 -11.25 -1.81
CA TYR A 208 -7.95 -10.64 -3.04
C TYR A 208 -7.20 -9.36 -3.38
N ALA A 209 -7.04 -9.08 -4.70
CA ALA A 209 -6.44 -7.84 -5.17
C ALA A 209 -7.43 -7.02 -6.02
N ILE A 210 -7.60 -5.73 -5.69
CA ILE A 210 -8.37 -4.77 -6.50
C ILE A 210 -7.36 -3.94 -7.29
N LEU A 211 -7.43 -4.02 -8.63
CA LEU A 211 -6.52 -3.34 -9.54
C LEU A 211 -7.18 -2.07 -10.09
N VAL A 212 -6.67 -0.91 -9.67
CA VAL A 212 -7.21 0.38 -10.12
C VAL A 212 -6.45 0.86 -11.35
N SER A 213 -7.18 1.18 -12.41
CA SER A 213 -6.63 1.69 -13.66
C SER A 213 -7.44 2.88 -14.17
N GLU A 214 -6.97 3.55 -15.23
CA GLU A 214 -7.68 4.62 -15.93
C GLU A 214 -7.61 4.39 -17.46
N PRO A 215 -8.50 5.00 -18.26
CA PRO A 215 -8.59 4.74 -19.69
C PRO A 215 -7.50 5.46 -20.48
N THR A 216 -6.25 5.00 -20.33
CA THR A 216 -5.10 5.47 -21.11
C THR A 216 -4.26 4.29 -21.59
N PRO A 217 -3.59 4.40 -22.75
CA PRO A 217 -2.75 3.30 -23.25
C PRO A 217 -1.64 2.90 -22.26
N SER A 218 -1.03 3.86 -21.57
CA SER A 218 0.00 3.59 -20.56
C SER A 218 -0.58 2.84 -19.35
N ALA A 219 -1.76 3.27 -18.84
CA ALA A 219 -2.40 2.61 -17.71
C ALA A 219 -2.85 1.18 -18.04
N LEU A 220 -3.27 0.93 -19.29
CA LEU A 220 -3.56 -0.45 -19.75
C LEU A 220 -2.31 -1.32 -19.74
N SER A 221 -1.18 -0.81 -20.25
CA SER A 221 0.09 -1.54 -20.21
C SER A 221 0.51 -1.86 -18.77
N ASP A 222 0.36 -0.90 -17.86
CA ASP A 222 0.65 -1.10 -16.44
C ASP A 222 -0.31 -2.08 -15.77
N LEU A 223 -1.61 -2.04 -16.14
CA LEU A 223 -2.63 -2.99 -15.66
C LEU A 223 -2.28 -4.42 -16.11
N GLN A 224 -1.80 -4.60 -17.33
CA GLN A 224 -1.35 -5.89 -17.85
C GLN A 224 -0.22 -6.45 -16.98
N ARG A 225 0.81 -5.64 -16.74
CA ARG A 225 1.99 -6.05 -15.96
C ARG A 225 1.64 -6.37 -14.50
N ILE A 226 0.81 -5.55 -13.84
CA ILE A 226 0.42 -5.83 -12.45
C ILE A 226 -0.47 -7.07 -12.34
N THR A 227 -1.33 -7.32 -13.34
CA THR A 227 -2.15 -8.53 -13.40
C THR A 227 -1.29 -9.78 -13.49
N GLU A 228 -0.21 -9.76 -14.28
CA GLU A 228 0.75 -10.87 -14.36
C GLU A 228 1.43 -11.12 -13.00
N VAL A 229 1.84 -10.04 -12.31
CA VAL A 229 2.42 -10.16 -10.96
C VAL A 229 1.43 -10.82 -10.00
N VAL A 230 0.19 -10.35 -9.93
CA VAL A 230 -0.85 -10.87 -9.02
C VAL A 230 -1.15 -12.35 -9.32
N ARG A 231 -1.24 -12.73 -10.59
CA ARG A 231 -1.41 -14.12 -11.02
C ARG A 231 -0.26 -15.00 -10.58
N GLY A 232 0.98 -14.49 -10.64
CA GLY A 232 2.17 -15.22 -10.18
C GLY A 232 2.11 -15.61 -8.70
N PHE A 233 1.29 -14.90 -7.89
CA PHE A 233 1.02 -15.23 -6.50
C PHE A 233 -0.24 -16.05 -6.28
N ASN A 234 -0.97 -16.45 -7.33
CA ASN A 234 -2.25 -17.15 -7.27
C ASN A 234 -3.33 -16.41 -6.45
N ILE A 235 -3.29 -15.08 -6.45
CA ILE A 235 -4.28 -14.24 -5.76
C ILE A 235 -5.39 -13.88 -6.76
N PRO A 236 -6.67 -14.13 -6.43
CA PRO A 236 -7.77 -13.68 -7.27
C PRO A 236 -7.80 -12.15 -7.32
N ALA A 237 -8.15 -11.60 -8.48
CA ALA A 237 -8.16 -10.16 -8.68
C ALA A 237 -9.34 -9.69 -9.53
N GLY A 238 -9.74 -8.43 -9.32
CA GLY A 238 -10.66 -7.73 -10.19
C GLY A 238 -10.21 -6.29 -10.41
N ALA A 239 -10.69 -5.66 -11.47
CA ALA A 239 -10.29 -4.32 -11.87
C ALA A 239 -11.37 -3.28 -11.56
N VAL A 240 -10.92 -2.06 -11.24
CA VAL A 240 -11.75 -0.84 -11.19
C VAL A 240 -11.22 0.12 -12.22
N LEU A 241 -12.08 0.56 -13.14
CA LEU A 241 -11.75 1.58 -14.13
C LEU A 241 -12.17 2.95 -13.63
N ASN A 242 -11.22 3.72 -13.13
CA ASN A 242 -11.46 5.09 -12.66
C ASN A 242 -11.37 6.08 -13.81
N ARG A 243 -12.14 7.17 -13.75
CA ARG A 243 -12.23 8.19 -14.80
C ARG A 243 -12.59 7.58 -16.15
N ASN A 244 -13.51 6.61 -16.15
CA ASN A 244 -13.81 5.76 -17.31
C ASN A 244 -14.36 6.51 -18.53
N ASP A 245 -14.82 7.73 -18.35
CA ASP A 245 -15.40 8.63 -19.36
C ASP A 245 -14.41 9.65 -19.96
N MET A 246 -13.12 9.64 -19.52
CA MET A 246 -12.12 10.57 -20.07
C MET A 246 -11.74 10.26 -21.53
N ASP A 247 -11.71 8.98 -21.90
CA ASP A 247 -11.49 8.52 -23.27
C ASP A 247 -12.23 7.20 -23.52
N GLU A 248 -13.40 7.28 -24.16
CA GLU A 248 -14.25 6.12 -24.41
C GLU A 248 -13.58 5.05 -25.27
N LYS A 249 -12.69 5.44 -26.20
CA LYS A 249 -11.97 4.47 -27.02
C LYS A 249 -11.02 3.63 -26.18
N SER A 250 -10.22 4.25 -25.34
CA SER A 250 -9.29 3.56 -24.44
C SER A 250 -10.03 2.78 -23.35
N ALA A 251 -11.16 3.32 -22.85
CA ALA A 251 -12.01 2.60 -21.89
C ALA A 251 -12.55 1.30 -22.49
N ARG A 252 -13.03 1.33 -23.73
CA ARG A 252 -13.49 0.14 -24.44
C ARG A 252 -12.36 -0.86 -24.65
N ILE A 253 -11.20 -0.42 -25.09
CA ILE A 253 -10.03 -1.29 -25.27
C ILE A 253 -9.65 -1.97 -23.94
N THR A 254 -9.72 -1.23 -22.83
CA THR A 254 -9.43 -1.78 -21.50
C THR A 254 -10.48 -2.83 -21.08
N ARG A 255 -11.77 -2.55 -21.27
CA ARG A 255 -12.87 -3.52 -21.00
C ARG A 255 -12.70 -4.79 -21.84
N ASP A 256 -12.40 -4.66 -23.12
CA ASP A 256 -12.17 -5.79 -24.03
C ASP A 256 -10.97 -6.62 -23.61
N TRP A 257 -9.93 -5.97 -23.10
CA TRP A 257 -8.76 -6.67 -22.56
C TRP A 257 -9.12 -7.42 -21.27
N LEU A 258 -9.83 -6.81 -20.33
CA LEU A 258 -10.29 -7.44 -19.08
C LEU A 258 -11.11 -8.71 -19.37
N ILE A 259 -12.06 -8.64 -20.29
CA ILE A 259 -12.89 -9.78 -20.70
C ILE A 259 -12.02 -10.91 -21.27
N ARG A 260 -11.13 -10.60 -22.23
CA ARG A 260 -10.27 -11.60 -22.87
C ARG A 260 -9.30 -12.27 -21.90
N ASN A 261 -8.95 -11.58 -20.81
CA ASN A 261 -8.02 -12.10 -19.81
C ASN A 261 -8.73 -12.57 -18.53
N GLU A 262 -10.05 -12.72 -18.56
CA GLU A 262 -10.84 -13.23 -17.43
C GLU A 262 -10.59 -12.46 -16.11
N VAL A 263 -10.39 -11.14 -16.21
CA VAL A 263 -10.28 -10.23 -15.05
C VAL A 263 -11.62 -9.56 -14.82
N PRO A 264 -12.34 -9.85 -13.74
CA PRO A 264 -13.62 -9.21 -13.44
C PRO A 264 -13.51 -7.69 -13.37
N LEU A 265 -14.40 -6.98 -14.07
CA LEU A 265 -14.58 -5.53 -13.88
C LEU A 265 -15.52 -5.33 -12.70
N LEU A 266 -14.98 -4.90 -11.56
CA LEU A 266 -15.71 -4.72 -10.31
C LEU A 266 -16.57 -3.45 -10.30
N GLY A 267 -16.12 -2.41 -11.01
CA GLY A 267 -16.82 -1.16 -11.12
C GLY A 267 -16.11 -0.14 -12.00
N GLU A 268 -16.86 0.88 -12.38
CA GLU A 268 -16.38 2.00 -13.18
C GLU A 268 -16.78 3.31 -12.51
N ILE A 269 -15.81 4.23 -12.39
CA ILE A 269 -16.00 5.51 -11.71
C ILE A 269 -15.77 6.61 -12.73
N PRO A 270 -16.76 7.49 -13.01
CA PRO A 270 -16.58 8.59 -13.93
C PRO A 270 -15.65 9.66 -13.38
N TYR A 271 -15.06 10.47 -14.26
CA TYR A 271 -14.35 11.67 -13.84
C TYR A 271 -15.31 12.63 -13.16
N ASP A 272 -14.95 13.08 -11.97
CA ASP A 272 -15.81 13.98 -11.21
C ASP A 272 -14.95 14.98 -10.41
N PRO A 273 -15.13 16.30 -10.65
CA PRO A 273 -14.41 17.34 -9.92
C PRO A 273 -14.79 17.39 -8.43
N CYS A 274 -15.84 16.72 -8.00
CA CYS A 274 -16.20 16.60 -6.58
C CYS A 274 -15.17 15.82 -5.78
N LEU A 275 -14.49 14.82 -6.38
CA LEU A 275 -13.44 14.06 -5.72
C LEU A 275 -12.26 14.94 -5.27
N PRO A 276 -11.54 15.67 -6.15
CA PRO A 276 -10.45 16.53 -5.73
C PRO A 276 -10.90 17.71 -4.86
N ARG A 277 -12.14 18.21 -5.03
CA ARG A 277 -12.69 19.27 -4.17
C ARG A 277 -12.92 18.79 -2.73
N ALA A 278 -13.40 17.58 -2.54
CA ALA A 278 -13.55 16.98 -1.22
C ALA A 278 -12.19 16.74 -0.57
N LEU A 279 -11.26 16.16 -1.33
CA LEU A 279 -9.90 15.89 -0.86
C LEU A 279 -9.17 17.16 -0.42
N ALA A 280 -9.28 18.25 -1.17
CA ALA A 280 -8.70 19.55 -0.80
C ALA A 280 -9.26 20.11 0.53
N ARG A 281 -10.37 19.59 1.02
CA ARG A 281 -10.99 19.94 2.30
C ARG A 281 -10.77 18.88 3.39
N GLY A 282 -9.95 17.87 3.13
CA GLY A 282 -9.73 16.74 4.05
C GLY A 282 -10.98 15.92 4.29
N ALA A 283 -11.85 15.77 3.27
CA ALA A 283 -13.12 15.07 3.38
C ALA A 283 -13.29 14.06 2.23
N LEU A 284 -14.16 13.08 2.45
CA LEU A 284 -14.50 12.10 1.42
C LEU A 284 -15.66 12.60 0.56
N ALA A 285 -15.55 12.41 -0.77
CA ALA A 285 -16.59 12.84 -1.69
C ALA A 285 -17.93 12.13 -1.44
N VAL A 286 -17.90 10.87 -1.04
CA VAL A 286 -19.08 10.06 -0.71
C VAL A 286 -19.93 10.66 0.43
N ASN A 287 -19.29 11.49 1.30
CA ASN A 287 -19.96 12.20 2.39
C ASN A 287 -20.33 13.64 1.99
N MET A 288 -19.39 14.36 1.37
CA MET A 288 -19.58 15.78 1.05
C MET A 288 -20.51 15.99 -0.16
N TYR A 289 -20.49 15.06 -1.10
CA TYR A 289 -21.27 15.09 -2.36
C TYR A 289 -21.90 13.73 -2.60
N PRO A 290 -22.86 13.28 -1.76
CA PRO A 290 -23.36 11.90 -1.79
C PRO A 290 -24.07 11.50 -3.08
N ASP A 291 -24.60 12.48 -3.82
CA ASP A 291 -25.33 12.29 -5.08
C ASP A 291 -24.46 12.57 -6.32
N ALA A 292 -23.19 12.89 -6.15
CA ALA A 292 -22.26 13.09 -7.25
C ALA A 292 -22.06 11.77 -8.04
N PRO A 293 -21.87 11.80 -9.37
CA PRO A 293 -21.73 10.59 -10.18
C PRO A 293 -20.64 9.65 -9.68
N SER A 294 -19.49 10.19 -9.27
CA SER A 294 -18.41 9.39 -8.68
C SER A 294 -18.80 8.75 -7.35
N SER A 295 -19.54 9.47 -6.49
CA SER A 295 -19.97 8.95 -5.19
C SER A 295 -20.99 7.81 -5.35
N LEU A 296 -21.92 7.94 -6.30
CA LEU A 296 -22.87 6.87 -6.63
C LEU A 296 -22.15 5.63 -7.16
N ALA A 297 -21.19 5.82 -8.09
CA ALA A 297 -20.40 4.72 -8.62
C ALA A 297 -19.57 4.00 -7.54
N ILE A 298 -18.97 4.74 -6.59
CA ILE A 298 -18.25 4.16 -5.46
C ILE A 298 -19.20 3.40 -4.52
N LYS A 299 -20.42 3.87 -4.30
CA LYS A 299 -21.42 3.16 -3.51
C LYS A 299 -21.85 1.83 -4.16
N GLU A 300 -21.96 1.78 -5.49
CA GLU A 300 -22.20 0.51 -6.19
C GLU A 300 -21.00 -0.44 -6.12
N LEU A 301 -19.78 0.08 -6.30
CA LEU A 301 -18.57 -0.69 -6.15
C LEU A 301 -18.43 -1.26 -4.71
N TYR A 302 -18.81 -0.48 -3.69
CA TYR A 302 -18.83 -0.94 -2.30
C TYR A 302 -19.64 -2.24 -2.16
N LYS A 303 -20.83 -2.34 -2.76
CA LYS A 303 -21.68 -3.56 -2.70
C LYS A 303 -20.97 -4.78 -3.29
N THR A 304 -20.23 -4.57 -4.39
CA THR A 304 -19.42 -5.62 -5.01
C THR A 304 -18.28 -6.07 -4.08
N VAL A 305 -17.59 -5.11 -3.45
CA VAL A 305 -16.49 -5.40 -2.52
C VAL A 305 -16.99 -6.06 -1.23
N GLU A 306 -18.15 -5.62 -0.71
CA GLU A 306 -18.79 -6.25 0.45
C GLU A 306 -19.07 -7.74 0.17
N GLY A 307 -19.54 -8.08 -1.04
CA GLY A 307 -19.75 -9.48 -1.47
C GLY A 307 -18.47 -10.32 -1.56
N LEU A 308 -17.27 -9.71 -1.58
CA LEU A 308 -16.00 -10.45 -1.49
C LEU A 308 -15.65 -10.88 -0.07
N LEU A 309 -16.35 -10.35 0.94
CA LEU A 309 -16.10 -10.67 2.35
C LEU A 309 -16.87 -11.93 2.82
N ASP A 310 -17.87 -12.35 2.06
CA ASP A 310 -18.62 -13.59 2.30
C ASP A 310 -17.83 -14.80 1.82
#